data_9c399557a27136697a25dcd56b92485a
#
_entry.id   9c399557a27136697a25dcd56b92485a
#
_cell.length_a   1.000
_cell.length_b   1.000
_cell.length_c   1.000
_cell.angle_alpha   90.00
_cell.angle_beta   90.00
_cell.angle_gamma   90.00
#
_symmetry.space_group_name_H-M   'P 1'
#
loop_
_entity.id
_entity.type
_entity.pdbx_description
1 polymer ?
#
loop_
_entity_poly.entity_id
_entity_poly.type
_entity_poly.pdbx_seq_one_letter_code
_entity_poly.pdbx_strand_id
1 'polypeptide(L)'
;MSTASITTVPPDPTGAATPLEFARRMRALMDACRRSLDSVARRSRDAGTPISRATVHNLTTGRSTPRRDSLVAFLRGCGVPPREQIRWLTKFDEIYPDGRRGVAPVQRSR
;
A
#
# COMPACT_ATOMS: atom_id res chain seq x y z
N MET A 1 20.71 23.02 -5.24
CA MET A 1 20.53 22.82 -4.92
C MET A 1 19.76 22.37 -4.25
N SER A 2 19.78 22.39 -3.72
CA SER A 2 18.93 22.13 -2.87
C SER A 2 17.73 21.50 -3.20
N THR A 3 17.34 21.57 -4.27
CA THR A 3 16.21 20.92 -4.69
C THR A 3 16.27 19.50 -4.48
N ALA A 4 17.38 18.96 -4.58
CA ALA A 4 17.53 17.55 -4.41
C ALA A 4 17.06 17.10 -3.07
N SER A 5 17.25 17.89 -2.08
CA SER A 5 16.86 17.44 -0.77
C SER A 5 15.35 17.35 -0.66
N ILE A 6 14.67 18.13 -1.44
CA ILE A 6 13.23 18.07 -1.40
C ILE A 6 12.75 16.77 -1.92
N THR A 7 13.41 16.27 -2.93
CA THR A 7 12.95 15.06 -3.55
C THR A 7 13.29 13.83 -2.75
N THR A 8 14.07 13.96 -1.71
CA THR A 8 14.43 12.80 -0.94
C THR A 8 13.41 12.44 0.12
N VAL A 9 12.41 13.28 0.30
CA VAL A 9 11.37 12.97 1.28
C VAL A 9 10.56 11.79 0.76
N PRO A 10 10.49 10.71 1.51
CA PRO A 10 9.75 9.54 1.04
C PRO A 10 8.25 9.81 1.02
N PRO A 11 7.52 9.15 0.15
CA PRO A 11 6.07 9.29 0.12
C PRO A 11 5.46 8.88 1.45
N ASP A 12 4.41 9.56 1.80
CA ASP A 12 3.80 9.42 3.10
C ASP A 12 2.28 9.41 2.92
N PRO A 13 1.57 8.50 3.56
CA PRO A 13 0.12 8.43 3.37
C PRO A 13 -0.67 9.46 4.17
N THR A 14 0.00 10.21 5.03
CA THR A 14 -0.68 11.08 6.00
C THR A 14 -1.69 12.03 5.37
N GLY A 15 -1.38 12.61 4.24
CA GLY A 15 -2.27 13.57 3.62
C GLY A 15 -3.39 12.99 2.79
N ALA A 16 -3.45 11.68 2.64
CA ALA A 16 -4.50 11.07 1.82
C ALA A 16 -5.81 11.05 2.58
N ALA A 17 -6.89 11.47 1.94
CA ALA A 17 -8.20 11.50 2.56
C ALA A 17 -9.20 10.61 1.83
N THR A 18 -8.89 10.18 0.63
CA THR A 18 -9.79 9.37 -0.18
C THR A 18 -9.08 8.13 -0.69
N PRO A 19 -9.83 7.10 -1.09
CA PRO A 19 -9.22 5.91 -1.67
C PRO A 19 -8.32 6.21 -2.86
N LEU A 20 -8.72 7.13 -3.72
CA LEU A 20 -7.91 7.47 -4.87
C LEU A 20 -6.61 8.14 -4.47
N GLU A 21 -6.67 9.04 -3.50
CA GLU A 21 -5.46 9.69 -3.01
C GLU A 21 -4.52 8.68 -2.37
N PHE A 22 -5.07 7.72 -1.64
CA PHE A 22 -4.27 6.68 -1.01
C PHE A 22 -3.58 5.84 -2.09
N ALA A 23 -4.31 5.47 -3.14
CA ALA A 23 -3.73 4.71 -4.24
C ALA A 23 -2.61 5.50 -4.93
N ARG A 24 -2.79 6.79 -5.10
CA ARG A 24 -1.75 7.63 -5.69
C ARG A 24 -0.51 7.67 -4.82
N ARG A 25 -0.70 7.67 -3.50
CA ARG A 25 0.45 7.64 -2.60
C ARG A 25 1.18 6.31 -2.68
N MET A 26 0.43 5.21 -2.82
CA MET A 26 1.05 3.91 -3.01
C MET A 26 1.84 3.86 -4.31
N ARG A 27 1.31 4.46 -5.38
CA ARG A 27 2.02 4.51 -6.63
C ARG A 27 3.30 5.32 -6.50
N ALA A 28 3.22 6.46 -5.79
CA ALA A 28 4.38 7.30 -5.56
C ALA A 28 5.44 6.56 -4.75
N LEU A 29 5.01 5.75 -3.80
CA LEU A 29 5.93 4.94 -3.01
C LEU A 29 6.66 3.94 -3.90
N MET A 30 5.93 3.25 -4.76
CA MET A 30 6.52 2.28 -5.65
C MET A 30 7.54 2.95 -6.58
N ASP A 31 7.19 4.12 -7.11
CA ASP A 31 8.07 4.86 -7.99
C ASP A 31 9.32 5.34 -7.24
N ALA A 32 9.15 5.79 -6.01
CA ALA A 32 10.28 6.27 -5.21
C ALA A 32 11.26 5.14 -4.91
N CYS A 33 10.74 3.92 -4.78
CA CYS A 33 11.57 2.75 -4.54
C CYS A 33 12.10 2.16 -5.85
N ARG A 34 11.72 2.74 -6.97
CA ARG A 34 12.15 2.29 -8.29
C ARG A 34 11.77 0.84 -8.54
N ARG A 35 10.55 0.48 -8.19
CA ARG A 35 10.05 -0.87 -8.39
C ARG A 35 9.00 -0.86 -9.47
N SER A 36 8.95 -1.94 -10.25
CA SER A 36 7.88 -2.15 -11.21
C SER A 36 6.81 -3.03 -10.56
N LEU A 37 5.68 -3.17 -11.22
CA LEU A 37 4.63 -4.06 -10.74
C LEU A 37 5.15 -5.47 -10.54
N ASP A 38 5.92 -5.96 -11.52
CA ASP A 38 6.47 -7.30 -11.42
C ASP A 38 7.48 -7.43 -10.29
N SER A 39 8.27 -6.39 -10.09
CA SER A 39 9.27 -6.39 -9.04
C SER A 39 8.62 -6.46 -7.67
N VAL A 40 7.58 -5.66 -7.44
CA VAL A 40 6.89 -5.66 -6.16
C VAL A 40 6.25 -7.03 -5.93
N ALA A 41 5.62 -7.60 -6.96
CA ALA A 41 5.00 -8.91 -6.83
C ALA A 41 6.03 -9.97 -6.47
N ARG A 42 7.17 -9.96 -7.13
CA ARG A 42 8.22 -10.93 -6.85
C ARG A 42 8.78 -10.77 -5.45
N ARG A 43 9.04 -9.52 -5.05
CA ARG A 43 9.60 -9.28 -3.73
C ARG A 43 8.61 -9.61 -2.61
N SER A 44 7.31 -9.43 -2.86
CA SER A 44 6.31 -9.81 -1.87
C SER A 44 6.31 -11.32 -1.67
N ARG A 45 6.52 -12.07 -2.74
CA ARG A 45 6.62 -13.51 -2.66
C ARG A 45 7.86 -13.92 -1.86
N ASP A 46 8.98 -13.25 -2.12
CA ASP A 46 10.21 -13.54 -1.40
C ASP A 46 10.08 -13.23 0.08
N ALA A 47 9.23 -12.28 0.42
CA ALA A 47 9.00 -11.92 1.82
C ALA A 47 7.97 -12.81 2.50
N GLY A 48 7.43 -13.78 1.78
CA GLY A 48 6.45 -14.70 2.37
C GLY A 48 5.01 -14.22 2.34
N THR A 49 4.75 -13.13 1.64
CA THR A 49 3.39 -12.59 1.54
C THR A 49 3.07 -12.30 0.08
N PRO A 50 2.94 -13.34 -0.75
CA PRO A 50 2.81 -13.14 -2.19
C PRO A 50 1.53 -12.45 -2.62
N ILE A 51 1.67 -11.50 -3.54
CA ILE A 51 0.52 -10.91 -4.22
C ILE A 51 0.85 -10.88 -5.70
N SER A 52 -0.17 -10.88 -6.52
CA SER A 52 0.03 -10.90 -7.97
C SER A 52 0.32 -9.50 -8.50
N ARG A 53 0.85 -9.45 -9.70
CA ARG A 53 1.08 -8.20 -10.40
C ARG A 53 -0.25 -7.44 -10.54
N ALA A 54 -1.33 -8.16 -10.83
CA ALA A 54 -2.64 -7.54 -10.96
C ALA A 54 -3.07 -6.88 -9.66
N THR A 55 -2.81 -7.52 -8.53
CA THR A 55 -3.14 -6.95 -7.24
C THR A 55 -2.34 -5.67 -6.99
N VAL A 56 -1.05 -5.67 -7.32
CA VAL A 56 -0.23 -4.47 -7.19
C VAL A 56 -0.80 -3.34 -8.05
N HIS A 57 -1.21 -3.67 -9.26
CA HIS A 57 -1.80 -2.69 -10.17
C HIS A 57 -3.09 -2.11 -9.57
N ASN A 58 -3.94 -2.97 -9.04
CA ASN A 58 -5.19 -2.51 -8.45
C ASN A 58 -4.97 -1.63 -7.22
N LEU A 59 -3.97 -1.95 -6.41
CA LEU A 59 -3.64 -1.13 -5.25
C LEU A 59 -3.19 0.27 -5.66
N THR A 60 -2.40 0.36 -6.72
CA THR A 60 -1.83 1.64 -7.12
C THR A 60 -2.73 2.45 -8.04
N THR A 61 -3.85 1.89 -8.46
CA THR A 61 -4.79 2.62 -9.31
C THR A 61 -6.12 2.89 -8.61
N GLY A 62 -6.34 2.29 -7.45
CA GLY A 62 -7.58 2.50 -6.72
C GLY A 62 -8.78 1.83 -7.34
N ARG A 63 -8.56 0.80 -8.16
CA ARG A 63 -9.64 0.15 -8.87
C ARG A 63 -10.61 -0.60 -7.99
N SER A 64 -10.15 -1.12 -6.88
CA SER A 64 -11.02 -1.87 -6.00
C SER A 64 -10.60 -1.62 -4.56
N THR A 65 -11.45 -2.00 -3.62
CA THR A 65 -11.12 -1.87 -2.21
C THR A 65 -9.99 -2.84 -1.89
N PRO A 66 -8.86 -2.35 -1.43
CA PRO A 66 -7.75 -3.25 -1.14
C PRO A 66 -8.01 -4.03 0.14
N ARG A 67 -7.34 -5.16 0.26
CA ARG A 67 -7.39 -5.94 1.48
C ARG A 67 -6.17 -5.55 2.31
N ARG A 68 -6.35 -5.60 3.61
CA ARG A 68 -5.27 -5.22 4.51
C ARG A 68 -4.02 -6.08 4.28
N ASP A 69 -4.23 -7.38 4.08
CA ASP A 69 -3.11 -8.29 3.82
C ASP A 69 -2.38 -7.93 2.54
N SER A 70 -3.12 -7.51 1.52
CA SER A 70 -2.50 -7.11 0.26
C SER A 70 -1.67 -5.85 0.43
N LEU A 71 -2.15 -4.93 1.25
CA LEU A 71 -1.40 -3.71 1.52
C LEU A 71 -0.08 -4.05 2.23
N VAL A 72 -0.13 -4.93 3.24
CA VAL A 72 1.08 -5.33 3.93
C VAL A 72 2.08 -5.95 2.95
N ALA A 73 1.59 -6.83 2.08
CA ALA A 73 2.44 -7.46 1.08
C ALA A 73 3.05 -6.44 0.14
N PHE A 74 2.26 -5.47 -0.28
CA PHE A 74 2.75 -4.40 -1.15
C PHE A 74 3.86 -3.61 -0.45
N LEU A 75 3.65 -3.24 0.80
CA LEU A 75 4.65 -2.47 1.54
C LEU A 75 5.95 -3.25 1.70
N ARG A 76 5.84 -4.55 1.97
CA ARG A 76 7.02 -5.39 2.05
C ARG A 76 7.73 -5.49 0.70
N GLY A 77 6.95 -5.61 -0.36
CA GLY A 77 7.51 -5.67 -1.69
C GLY A 77 8.24 -4.39 -2.09
N CYS A 78 7.83 -3.27 -1.52
CA CYS A 78 8.50 -2.00 -1.76
C CYS A 78 9.67 -1.78 -0.80
N GLY A 79 9.87 -2.67 0.16
CA GLY A 79 10.96 -2.55 1.09
C GLY A 79 10.72 -1.57 2.23
N VAL A 80 9.46 -1.30 2.54
CA VAL A 80 9.10 -0.38 3.62
C VAL A 80 9.35 -1.04 4.96
N PRO A 81 10.13 -0.41 5.85
CA PRO A 81 10.40 -1.01 7.15
C PRO A 81 9.15 -1.06 8.02
N PRO A 82 9.08 -1.98 8.98
CA PRO A 82 7.87 -2.16 9.79
C PRO A 82 7.36 -0.88 10.45
N ARG A 83 8.26 -0.05 10.91
CA ARG A 83 7.90 1.21 11.54
C ARG A 83 7.10 2.10 10.59
N GLU A 84 7.51 2.13 9.32
CA GLU A 84 6.82 2.93 8.33
C GLU A 84 5.53 2.25 7.87
N GLN A 85 5.50 0.93 7.89
CA GLN A 85 4.30 0.21 7.51
C GLN A 85 3.12 0.60 8.39
N ILE A 86 3.38 0.90 9.67
CA ILE A 86 2.32 1.27 10.60
C ILE A 86 1.57 2.51 10.12
N ARG A 87 2.28 3.48 9.57
CA ARG A 87 1.66 4.69 9.05
C ARG A 87 0.68 4.37 7.94
N TRP A 88 1.08 3.50 7.04
CA TRP A 88 0.24 3.13 5.91
C TRP A 88 -0.98 2.35 6.38
N LEU A 89 -0.79 1.45 7.35
CA LEU A 89 -1.89 0.65 7.87
C LEU A 89 -2.87 1.52 8.66
N THR A 90 -2.37 2.47 9.42
CA THR A 90 -3.22 3.40 10.15
C THR A 90 -4.08 4.21 9.18
N LYS A 91 -3.47 4.72 8.12
CA LYS A 91 -4.21 5.49 7.13
C LYS A 91 -5.22 4.61 6.40
N PHE A 92 -4.85 3.37 6.10
CA PHE A 92 -5.76 2.42 5.48
C PHE A 92 -7.01 2.25 6.35
N ASP A 93 -6.82 2.07 7.64
CA ASP A 93 -7.94 1.87 8.55
C ASP A 93 -8.83 3.11 8.64
N GLU A 94 -8.26 4.29 8.46
CA GLU A 94 -9.05 5.53 8.45
C GLU A 94 -9.88 5.65 7.19
N ILE A 95 -9.30 5.29 6.05
CA ILE A 95 -9.96 5.43 4.75
C ILE A 95 -10.97 4.33 4.51
N TYR A 96 -10.68 3.13 5.00
CA TYR A 96 -11.52 1.95 4.77
C TYR A 96 -11.99 1.29 6.06
N PRO A 97 -12.67 2.00 6.93
CA PRO A 97 -13.11 1.38 8.18
C PRO A 97 -14.10 0.25 7.93
N ASP A 98 -14.98 0.43 6.96
CA ASP A 98 -15.96 -0.61 6.66
C ASP A 98 -15.33 -1.78 5.94
N GLY A 99 -14.35 -1.52 5.13
CA GLY A 99 -13.67 -2.60 4.43
C GLY A 99 -12.97 -3.54 5.40
N ARG A 100 -12.32 -2.97 6.39
CA ARG A 100 -11.63 -3.76 7.38
C ARG A 100 -12.62 -4.55 8.21
N ARG A 101 -13.69 -3.90 8.62
CA ARG A 101 -14.70 -4.55 9.40
C ARG A 101 -15.44 -5.57 8.59
N GLY A 102 -15.68 -5.27 7.35
CA GLY A 102 -16.39 -6.17 6.49
C GLY A 102 -15.68 -7.48 6.32
N VAL A 103 -14.40 -7.46 6.37
CA VAL A 103 -13.67 -8.69 6.26
C VAL A 103 -13.91 -9.55 7.46
N ALA A 104 -13.90 -8.93 8.60
CA ALA A 104 -14.07 -9.66 9.80
C ALA A 104 -15.46 -10.19 9.95
N PRO A 105 -16.42 -9.37 9.77
CA PRO A 105 -17.72 -9.87 10.08
C PRO A 105 -18.27 -10.75 9.06
N VAL A 106 -17.79 -10.66 7.97
CA VAL A 106 -18.32 -11.49 7.04
C VAL A 106 -18.48 -12.75 7.57
N GLN A 107 -17.84 -12.84 8.46
CA GLN A 107 -18.05 -13.89 9.06
C GLN A 107 -19.05 -13.84 9.90
N ARG A 108 -19.64 -13.08 10.00
CA ARG A 108 -20.55 -13.06 10.80
C ARG A 108 -21.48 -13.61 10.59
N SER A 109 -21.34 -13.80 9.92
CA SER A 109 -22.12 -14.29 9.89
C SER A 109 -22.53 -14.99 10.36
N ARG A 110 -22.49 -15.13 10.56
CA ARG A 110 -22.82 -15.59 10.99
C ARG A 110 -23.33 -16.10 11.11
#